data_541fd4c1c64438e0ab2ccd19176b89af
#
_entry.id   541fd4c1c64438e0ab2ccd19176b89af
#
_cell.length_a   1.000
_cell.length_b   1.000
_cell.length_c   1.000
_cell.angle_alpha   90.00
_cell.angle_beta   90.00
_cell.angle_gamma   90.00
#
_symmetry.space_group_name_H-M   'P 1'
#
loop_
_entity.id
_entity.type
_entity.pdbx_description
1 polymer ?
#
loop_
_entity_poly.entity_id
_entity_poly.type
_entity_poly.pdbx_seq_one_letter_code
_entity_poly.pdbx_strand_id
1 'polypeptide(L)'
;MAFFYCDFREGEKRDLRGLLSSFLFQLCHQSDSYYRILSDFYSEHSNGSQHPSDNALVRCLKDILRVSGQTPVYLIVDGLDECSNTSAMPSPREKILTFFKDLIDSQLPNLRICVTSRPEIDIKRALEALTSHFISLHDESGQ
;
A
#
# COMPACT_ATOMS: atom_id res chain seq x y z
N MET A 1 -5.51 -4.33 10.58
CA MET A 1 -5.31 -2.97 10.03
C MET A 1 -3.82 -2.68 9.90
N ALA A 2 -3.40 -2.14 8.80
CA ALA A 2 -2.03 -1.71 8.61
C ALA A 2 -2.01 -0.25 8.13
N PHE A 3 -1.03 0.49 8.60
CA PHE A 3 -0.94 1.92 8.41
C PHE A 3 0.44 2.29 7.86
N PHE A 4 0.48 3.17 6.87
CA PHE A 4 1.72 3.71 6.33
C PHE A 4 1.61 5.23 6.23
N TYR A 5 2.58 5.90 6.80
CA TYR A 5 2.71 7.34 6.73
C TYR A 5 3.83 7.71 5.77
N CYS A 6 3.50 8.38 4.67
CA CYS A 6 4.49 8.83 3.70
C CYS A 6 5.24 10.05 4.26
N ASP A 7 6.55 10.02 4.13
CA ASP A 7 7.39 11.15 4.56
C ASP A 7 8.56 11.31 3.59
N PHE A 8 8.59 12.42 2.87
CA PHE A 8 9.61 12.69 1.87
C PHE A 8 11.02 12.79 2.47
N ARG A 9 11.12 13.04 3.78
CA ARG A 9 12.40 13.17 4.48
C ARG A 9 13.03 11.84 4.81
N GLU A 10 12.26 10.78 4.87
CA GLU A 10 12.73 9.44 5.22
C GLU A 10 12.63 8.51 4.02
N GLY A 11 13.79 7.98 3.55
CA GLY A 11 13.84 7.15 2.35
C GLY A 11 12.93 5.93 2.39
N GLU A 12 12.76 5.32 3.55
CA GLU A 12 11.91 4.14 3.72
C GLU A 12 10.42 4.46 3.75
N LYS A 13 10.07 5.74 3.88
CA LYS A 13 8.68 6.18 4.00
C LYS A 13 8.19 6.94 2.77
N ARG A 14 8.82 6.76 1.64
CA ARG A 14 8.48 7.51 0.42
C ARG A 14 8.37 6.64 -0.84
N ASP A 15 8.46 5.34 -0.72
CA ASP A 15 8.40 4.46 -1.88
C ASP A 15 7.56 3.21 -1.63
N LEU A 16 7.27 2.48 -2.71
CA LEU A 16 6.46 1.28 -2.67
C LEU A 16 7.07 0.18 -1.79
N ARG A 17 8.38 0.01 -1.85
CA ARG A 17 9.03 -1.03 -1.06
C ARG A 17 8.87 -0.79 0.43
N GLY A 18 9.04 0.45 0.87
CA GLY A 18 8.81 0.82 2.26
C GLY A 18 7.38 0.59 2.70
N LEU A 19 6.42 0.94 1.85
CA LEU A 19 5.00 0.72 2.10
C LEU A 19 4.68 -0.77 2.23
N LEU A 20 5.12 -1.59 1.29
CA LEU A 20 4.89 -3.03 1.31
C LEU A 20 5.50 -3.70 2.54
N SER A 21 6.75 -3.36 2.84
CA SER A 21 7.45 -3.91 4.00
C SER A 21 6.74 -3.55 5.30
N SER A 22 6.26 -2.32 5.42
CA SER A 22 5.52 -1.85 6.59
C SER A 22 4.20 -2.59 6.75
N PHE A 23 3.44 -2.74 5.68
CA PHE A 23 2.17 -3.48 5.72
C PHE A 23 2.38 -4.94 6.11
N LEU A 24 3.34 -5.62 5.49
CA LEU A 24 3.63 -7.03 5.80
C LEU A 24 4.06 -7.20 7.26
N PHE A 25 4.92 -6.32 7.76
CA PHE A 25 5.36 -6.35 9.14
C PHE A 25 4.18 -6.19 10.12
N GLN A 26 3.33 -5.20 9.88
CA GLN A 26 2.19 -4.95 10.76
C GLN A 26 1.15 -6.07 10.72
N LEU A 27 0.85 -6.59 9.54
CA LEU A 27 -0.15 -7.63 9.38
C LEU A 27 0.31 -8.96 10.00
N CYS A 28 1.58 -9.32 9.87
CA CYS A 28 2.07 -10.59 10.40
C CYS A 28 1.95 -10.70 11.92
N HIS A 29 1.83 -9.56 12.63
CA HIS A 29 1.65 -9.54 14.07
C HIS A 29 0.18 -9.67 14.49
N GLN A 30 -0.75 -9.67 13.54
CA GLN A 30 -2.18 -9.66 13.84
C GLN A 30 -2.82 -11.05 13.76
N SER A 31 -2.16 -12.01 13.15
CA SER A 31 -2.70 -13.35 12.97
C SER A 31 -1.57 -14.36 12.74
N ASP A 32 -1.72 -15.55 13.34
CA ASP A 32 -0.78 -16.65 13.12
C ASP A 32 -0.76 -17.09 11.66
N SER A 33 -1.90 -17.04 10.99
CA SER A 33 -1.98 -17.38 9.56
C SER A 33 -1.18 -16.41 8.71
N TYR A 34 -1.25 -15.12 9.02
CA TYR A 34 -0.47 -14.09 8.32
C TYR A 34 1.03 -14.27 8.58
N TYR A 35 1.38 -14.56 9.83
CA TYR A 35 2.77 -14.82 10.20
C TYR A 35 3.34 -15.99 9.42
N ARG A 36 2.59 -17.08 9.27
CA ARG A 36 3.04 -18.26 8.54
C ARG A 36 3.32 -17.93 7.08
N ILE A 37 2.45 -17.18 6.43
CA ILE A 37 2.65 -16.77 5.03
C ILE A 37 3.93 -15.98 4.88
N LEU A 38 4.15 -15.01 5.76
CA LEU A 38 5.35 -14.19 5.71
C LEU A 38 6.61 -15.02 6.03
N SER A 39 6.52 -15.94 6.99
CA SER A 39 7.61 -16.82 7.37
C SER A 39 8.02 -17.74 6.22
N ASP A 40 7.04 -18.32 5.53
CA ASP A 40 7.29 -19.18 4.36
C ASP A 40 7.92 -18.35 3.23
N PHE A 41 7.40 -17.17 2.99
CA PHE A 41 7.96 -16.25 2.00
C PHE A 41 9.43 -15.91 2.31
N TYR A 42 9.71 -15.63 3.57
CA TYR A 42 11.08 -15.33 4.03
C TYR A 42 12.01 -16.51 3.78
N SER A 43 11.55 -17.74 4.08
CA SER A 43 12.32 -18.97 3.85
C SER A 43 12.59 -19.20 2.37
N GLU A 44 11.62 -18.92 1.50
CA GLU A 44 11.79 -19.03 0.04
C GLU A 44 12.85 -18.08 -0.49
N HIS A 45 13.13 -17.00 0.21
CA HIS A 45 14.16 -16.02 -0.15
C HIS A 45 15.44 -16.22 0.67
N SER A 46 15.78 -17.48 0.95
CA SER A 46 17.01 -17.91 1.62
C SER A 46 17.20 -17.23 2.98
N ASN A 47 16.13 -17.19 3.77
CA ASN A 47 16.11 -16.61 5.11
C ASN A 47 16.59 -15.14 5.13
N GLY A 48 16.21 -14.39 4.10
CA GLY A 48 16.54 -12.97 4.01
C GLY A 48 17.88 -12.67 3.35
N SER A 49 18.62 -13.68 2.89
CA SER A 49 19.87 -13.46 2.18
C SER A 49 19.65 -12.98 0.74
N GLN A 50 18.44 -13.16 0.21
CA GLN A 50 18.01 -12.64 -1.08
C GLN A 50 16.99 -11.53 -0.85
N HIS A 51 17.16 -10.40 -1.54
CA HIS A 51 16.18 -9.32 -1.49
C HIS A 51 15.04 -9.64 -2.46
N PRO A 52 13.81 -9.85 -1.97
CA PRO A 52 12.68 -10.09 -2.86
C PRO A 52 12.37 -8.85 -3.68
N SER A 53 11.84 -9.05 -4.89
CA SER A 53 11.37 -7.96 -5.73
C SER A 53 10.10 -7.34 -5.16
N ASP A 54 9.78 -6.14 -5.60
CA ASP A 54 8.51 -5.50 -5.23
C ASP A 54 7.33 -6.38 -5.65
N ASN A 55 7.37 -7.00 -6.82
CA ASN A 55 6.32 -7.92 -7.28
C ASN A 55 6.15 -9.12 -6.35
N ALA A 56 7.26 -9.66 -5.82
CA ALA A 56 7.20 -10.75 -4.86
C ALA A 56 6.57 -10.31 -3.54
N LEU A 57 6.89 -9.11 -3.08
CA LEU A 57 6.28 -8.53 -1.88
C LEU A 57 4.77 -8.30 -2.07
N VAL A 58 4.35 -7.81 -3.23
CA VAL A 58 2.93 -7.63 -3.56
C VAL A 58 2.21 -8.98 -3.53
N ARG A 59 2.82 -10.02 -4.08
CA ARG A 59 2.24 -11.37 -4.09
C ARG A 59 2.05 -11.90 -2.68
N CYS A 60 3.05 -11.73 -1.82
CA CYS A 60 2.97 -12.12 -0.42
C CYS A 60 1.81 -11.40 0.29
N LEU A 61 1.67 -10.09 0.07
CA LEU A 61 0.58 -9.31 0.63
C LEU A 61 -0.78 -9.81 0.15
N LYS A 62 -0.92 -10.10 -1.15
CA LYS A 62 -2.16 -10.64 -1.70
C LYS A 62 -2.52 -11.99 -1.08
N ASP A 63 -1.53 -12.84 -0.84
CA ASP A 63 -1.76 -14.14 -0.20
C ASP A 63 -2.30 -13.95 1.22
N ILE A 64 -1.76 -13.01 1.98
CA ILE A 64 -2.27 -12.65 3.31
C ILE A 64 -3.71 -12.15 3.21
N LEU A 65 -3.99 -11.26 2.27
CA LEU A 65 -5.33 -10.69 2.10
C LEU A 65 -6.37 -11.74 1.69
N ARG A 66 -5.97 -12.77 0.95
CA ARG A 66 -6.85 -13.86 0.56
C ARG A 66 -7.24 -14.76 1.73
N VAL A 67 -6.30 -15.02 2.66
CA VAL A 67 -6.60 -15.87 3.83
C VAL A 67 -7.31 -15.13 4.95
N SER A 68 -7.50 -13.81 4.84
CA SER A 68 -8.22 -13.05 5.84
C SER A 68 -9.67 -13.49 5.99
N GLY A 69 -10.20 -14.21 5.00
CA GLY A 69 -11.55 -14.73 5.04
C GLY A 69 -12.58 -13.62 5.04
N GLN A 70 -13.47 -13.63 6.03
CA GLN A 70 -14.51 -12.61 6.18
C GLN A 70 -14.08 -11.43 7.06
N THR A 71 -12.91 -11.50 7.66
CA THR A 71 -12.40 -10.41 8.49
C THR A 71 -11.93 -9.25 7.60
N PRO A 72 -12.50 -8.06 7.75
CA PRO A 72 -12.06 -6.93 6.95
C PRO A 72 -10.63 -6.51 7.30
N VAL A 73 -9.84 -6.22 6.26
CA VAL A 73 -8.48 -5.72 6.40
C VAL A 73 -8.45 -4.29 5.89
N TYR A 74 -7.98 -3.38 6.72
CA TYR A 74 -7.86 -1.97 6.39
C TYR A 74 -6.39 -1.64 6.13
N LEU A 75 -6.11 -1.11 4.95
CA LEU A 75 -4.82 -0.56 4.59
C LEU A 75 -4.96 0.95 4.50
N ILE A 76 -4.22 1.66 5.33
CA ILE A 76 -4.32 3.12 5.43
C ILE A 76 -3.00 3.73 4.99
N VAL A 77 -3.06 4.64 4.01
CA VAL A 77 -1.90 5.40 3.54
C VAL A 77 -2.17 6.87 3.76
N ASP A 78 -1.38 7.49 4.61
CA ASP A 78 -1.51 8.90 4.94
C ASP A 78 -0.41 9.71 4.26
N GLY A 79 -0.81 10.81 3.64
CA GLY A 79 0.13 11.75 3.03
C GLY A 79 0.72 11.26 1.72
N LEU A 80 -0.07 10.69 0.82
CA LEU A 80 0.43 10.15 -0.45
C LEU A 80 1.20 11.19 -1.27
N ASP A 81 0.86 12.46 -1.17
CA ASP A 81 1.57 13.55 -1.83
C ASP A 81 3.03 13.70 -1.37
N GLU A 82 3.35 13.19 -0.18
CA GLU A 82 4.72 13.16 0.35
C GLU A 82 5.60 12.10 -0.33
N CYS A 83 4.98 11.13 -1.03
CA CYS A 83 5.74 10.17 -1.81
C CYS A 83 6.32 10.82 -3.05
N SER A 84 7.56 10.48 -3.36
CA SER A 84 8.36 11.15 -4.37
C SER A 84 7.75 11.05 -5.77
N ASN A 85 7.59 12.18 -6.45
CA ASN A 85 7.17 12.26 -7.84
C ASN A 85 8.34 12.80 -8.68
N THR A 86 9.41 12.03 -8.72
CA THR A 86 10.65 12.41 -9.42
C THR A 86 10.55 12.16 -10.92
N SER A 87 11.57 12.61 -11.65
CA SER A 87 11.69 12.36 -13.09
C SER A 87 11.99 10.91 -13.46
N ALA A 88 12.26 10.05 -12.47
CA ALA A 88 12.38 8.61 -12.70
C ALA A 88 11.07 8.06 -13.26
N MET A 89 11.15 7.12 -14.18
CA MET A 89 9.97 6.56 -14.84
C MET A 89 9.93 5.03 -14.66
N PRO A 90 8.97 4.49 -13.92
CA PRO A 90 7.96 5.21 -13.15
C PRO A 90 8.53 5.81 -11.86
N SER A 91 7.94 6.91 -11.40
CA SER A 91 8.32 7.51 -10.12
C SER A 91 7.88 6.63 -8.95
N PRO A 92 8.47 6.80 -7.74
CA PRO A 92 7.98 6.08 -6.56
C PRO A 92 6.48 6.26 -6.32
N ARG A 93 5.95 7.46 -6.53
CA ARG A 93 4.50 7.72 -6.40
C ARG A 93 3.69 6.94 -7.43
N GLU A 94 4.12 6.91 -8.68
CA GLU A 94 3.44 6.16 -9.74
C GLU A 94 3.40 4.65 -9.43
N LYS A 95 4.46 4.11 -8.87
CA LYS A 95 4.50 2.70 -8.46
C LYS A 95 3.46 2.41 -7.39
N ILE A 96 3.28 3.30 -6.42
CA ILE A 96 2.29 3.15 -5.37
C ILE A 96 0.87 3.23 -5.95
N LEU A 97 0.61 4.17 -6.84
CA LEU A 97 -0.69 4.29 -7.50
C LEU A 97 -1.02 3.06 -8.35
N THR A 98 -0.05 2.54 -9.07
CA THR A 98 -0.19 1.30 -9.83
C THR A 98 -0.47 0.11 -8.92
N PHE A 99 0.17 0.06 -7.77
CA PHE A 99 -0.06 -0.97 -6.77
C PHE A 99 -1.52 -0.93 -6.25
N PHE A 100 -2.05 0.24 -5.96
CA PHE A 100 -3.46 0.37 -5.53
C PHE A 100 -4.42 -0.14 -6.61
N LYS A 101 -4.17 0.22 -7.87
CA LYS A 101 -4.97 -0.26 -8.98
C LYS A 101 -4.93 -1.78 -9.06
N ASP A 102 -3.76 -2.37 -8.94
CA ASP A 102 -3.59 -3.83 -8.97
C ASP A 102 -4.35 -4.51 -7.82
N LEU A 103 -4.29 -3.96 -6.61
CA LEU A 103 -5.05 -4.50 -5.48
C LEU A 103 -6.56 -4.46 -5.73
N ILE A 104 -7.05 -3.34 -6.26
CA ILE A 104 -8.48 -3.17 -6.54
C ILE A 104 -8.92 -4.11 -7.66
N ASP A 105 -8.13 -4.23 -8.72
CA ASP A 105 -8.41 -5.14 -9.83
C ASP A 105 -8.39 -6.62 -9.40
N SER A 106 -7.69 -6.94 -8.32
CA SER A 106 -7.65 -8.30 -7.78
C SER A 106 -8.94 -8.72 -7.06
N GLN A 107 -9.85 -7.79 -6.86
CA GLN A 107 -11.18 -8.05 -6.26
C GLN A 107 -11.13 -8.83 -4.95
N LEU A 108 -10.30 -8.36 -4.02
CA LEU A 108 -10.15 -8.95 -2.70
C LEU A 108 -11.34 -8.50 -1.82
N PRO A 109 -12.25 -9.40 -1.44
CA PRO A 109 -13.59 -9.00 -0.95
C PRO A 109 -13.58 -8.24 0.36
N ASN A 110 -12.63 -8.49 1.21
CA ASN A 110 -12.60 -7.89 2.56
C ASN A 110 -11.55 -6.80 2.70
N LEU A 111 -10.98 -6.36 1.59
CA LEU A 111 -9.99 -5.30 1.60
C LEU A 111 -10.67 -3.93 1.59
N ARG A 112 -10.20 -3.05 2.45
CA ARG A 112 -10.60 -1.64 2.49
C ARG A 112 -9.35 -0.79 2.46
N ILE A 113 -9.28 0.14 1.53
CA ILE A 113 -8.12 1.03 1.37
C ILE A 113 -8.58 2.46 1.65
N CYS A 114 -7.86 3.14 2.52
CA CYS A 114 -8.07 4.55 2.81
C CYS A 114 -6.78 5.32 2.51
N VAL A 115 -6.88 6.35 1.70
CA VAL A 115 -5.73 7.17 1.30
C VAL A 115 -6.04 8.63 1.60
N THR A 116 -5.10 9.31 2.24
CA THR A 116 -5.16 10.76 2.41
C THR A 116 -4.06 11.41 1.59
N SER A 117 -4.35 12.58 1.04
CA SER A 117 -3.39 13.30 0.20
C SER A 117 -3.87 14.73 -0.05
N ARG A 118 -2.92 15.62 -0.34
CA ARG A 118 -3.26 16.89 -0.97
C ARG A 118 -3.77 16.62 -2.39
N PRO A 119 -4.62 17.51 -2.95
CA PRO A 119 -5.25 17.27 -4.26
C PRO A 119 -4.31 17.61 -5.43
N GLU A 120 -3.22 16.88 -5.56
CA GLU A 120 -2.33 17.00 -6.72
C GLU A 120 -2.93 16.29 -7.93
N ILE A 121 -2.70 16.81 -9.12
CA ILE A 121 -3.39 16.39 -10.35
C ILE A 121 -3.20 14.91 -10.65
N ASP A 122 -1.98 14.41 -10.55
CA ASP A 122 -1.67 13.02 -10.84
C ASP A 122 -2.36 12.06 -9.85
N ILE A 123 -2.35 12.40 -8.57
CA ILE A 123 -3.00 11.64 -7.51
C ILE A 123 -4.52 11.67 -7.71
N LYS A 124 -5.06 12.85 -7.95
CA LYS A 124 -6.50 13.04 -8.12
C LYS A 124 -7.02 12.20 -9.29
N ARG A 125 -6.35 12.26 -10.44
CA ARG A 125 -6.75 11.48 -11.61
C ARG A 125 -6.71 9.97 -11.36
N ALA A 126 -5.65 9.49 -10.73
CA ALA A 126 -5.49 8.07 -10.44
C ALA A 126 -6.54 7.58 -9.45
N LEU A 127 -6.76 8.32 -8.37
CA LEU A 127 -7.67 7.89 -7.31
C LEU A 127 -9.14 8.07 -7.66
N GLU A 128 -9.52 9.10 -8.41
CA GLU A 128 -10.91 9.28 -8.85
C GLU A 128 -11.40 8.10 -9.68
N ALA A 129 -10.53 7.49 -10.48
CA ALA A 129 -10.86 6.32 -11.27
C ALA A 129 -11.06 5.05 -10.43
N LEU A 130 -10.49 5.02 -9.22
CA LEU A 130 -10.46 3.83 -8.36
C LEU A 130 -11.39 3.94 -7.14
N THR A 131 -11.75 5.16 -6.75
CA THR A 131 -12.37 5.45 -5.46
C THR A 131 -13.88 5.33 -5.54
N SER A 132 -14.49 4.62 -4.59
CA SER A 132 -15.93 4.58 -4.44
C SER A 132 -16.48 5.76 -3.62
N HIS A 133 -15.65 6.32 -2.76
CA HIS A 133 -16.03 7.45 -1.91
C HIS A 133 -14.89 8.46 -1.85
N PHE A 134 -15.21 9.72 -2.10
CA PHE A 134 -14.26 10.82 -2.08
C PHE A 134 -14.77 11.92 -1.17
N ILE A 135 -13.90 12.41 -0.28
CA ILE A 135 -14.22 13.52 0.62
C ILE A 135 -13.15 14.59 0.44
N SER A 136 -13.56 15.81 0.10
CA SER A 136 -12.67 16.95 0.04
C SER A 136 -12.90 17.83 1.27
N LEU A 137 -11.83 18.06 2.01
CA LEU A 137 -11.87 18.94 3.18
C LEU A 137 -11.60 20.40 2.81
N HIS A 138 -11.28 20.65 1.53
CA HIS A 138 -10.83 21.96 1.10
C HIS A 138 -11.98 22.87 0.70
N ASP A 139 -13.09 22.29 0.30
CA ASP A 139 -14.24 23.07 -0.23
C ASP A 139 -15.06 23.73 0.86
N GLU A 140 -14.92 23.29 2.09
CA GLU A 140 -15.71 23.85 3.19
C GLU A 140 -15.15 25.16 3.74
N SER A 141 -13.92 25.47 3.46
CA SER A 141 -13.28 26.69 3.93
C SER A 141 -13.31 27.82 2.91
N GLY A 142 -13.80 27.55 1.69
CA GLY A 142 -13.72 28.48 0.59
C GLY A 142 -14.80 29.51 0.56
N GLN A 143 -15.37 29.63 1.38
CA GLN A 143 -16.29 30.57 1.36
C GLN A 143 -16.39 31.43 0.40
#